data_762873128d7faeea526dffbda86ce3db
#
_entry.id   762873128d7faeea526dffbda86ce3db
#
_cell.length_a   1.000
_cell.length_b   1.000
_cell.length_c   1.000
_cell.angle_alpha   90.00
_cell.angle_beta   90.00
_cell.angle_gamma   90.00
#
_symmetry.space_group_name_H-M   'P 1'
#
loop_
_entity.id
_entity.type
_entity.pdbx_description
1 polymer ?
#
loop_
_entity_poly.entity_id
_entity_poly.type
_entity_poly.pdbx_seq_one_letter_code
_entity_poly.pdbx_strand_id
1 'polypeptide(L)'
;MILSLLSASFVVCAGAVGLVCLALGLHSLSHYIETHAVRARVLGLRALVFTAIVQVLVVVVDDVPLSPLLPSLAAVLLHYRAISRSEWPFAATSSAGSRSGALEALVSLLLLPLTSHVWLMRSHALSLHAWHKHRYDTLHRPKLPGGRLDWDVDSIEPPGTRDMTQLQVCALLVVCVWSIPVYRLVGRIAAAEWGGAGGGLTGGAPVRPSR
;
A
#
# COMPACT_ATOMS: atom_id res chain seq x y z
N MET A 1 37.30 -2.78 -6.61
CA MET A 1 37.03 -1.49 -5.98
C MET A 1 36.27 -0.53 -6.92
N ILE A 2 36.78 -0.26 -8.13
CA ILE A 2 36.15 0.69 -9.09
C ILE A 2 34.71 0.27 -9.44
N LEU A 3 34.47 -1.03 -9.73
CA LEU A 3 33.15 -1.55 -10.08
C LEU A 3 32.13 -1.42 -8.94
N SER A 4 32.55 -1.64 -7.69
CA SER A 4 31.67 -1.47 -6.53
C SER A 4 31.34 0.01 -6.27
N LEU A 5 32.27 0.91 -6.52
CA LEU A 5 32.04 2.36 -6.43
C LEU A 5 31.08 2.83 -7.53
N LEU A 6 31.25 2.31 -8.74
CA LEU A 6 30.37 2.61 -9.87
C LEU A 6 28.92 2.09 -9.63
N SER A 7 28.79 0.87 -9.11
CA SER A 7 27.45 0.32 -8.77
C SER A 7 26.80 1.09 -7.63
N ALA A 8 27.55 1.47 -6.60
CA ALA A 8 27.03 2.28 -5.50
C ALA A 8 26.57 3.67 -5.98
N SER A 9 27.36 4.35 -6.82
CA SER A 9 26.98 5.65 -7.38
C SER A 9 25.73 5.53 -8.28
N PHE A 10 25.61 4.48 -9.08
CA PHE A 10 24.44 4.22 -9.90
C PHE A 10 23.17 4.04 -9.04
N VAL A 11 23.24 3.24 -7.96
CA VAL A 11 22.12 3.03 -7.04
C VAL A 11 21.69 4.34 -6.38
N VAL A 12 22.66 5.17 -5.94
CA VAL A 12 22.37 6.48 -5.33
C VAL A 12 21.71 7.42 -6.34
N CYS A 13 22.24 7.51 -7.57
CA CYS A 13 21.66 8.35 -8.62
C CYS A 13 20.25 7.85 -9.01
N ALA A 14 20.04 6.55 -9.19
CA ALA A 14 18.73 5.99 -9.49
C ALA A 14 17.72 6.25 -8.37
N GLY A 15 18.16 6.11 -7.11
CA GLY A 15 17.35 6.46 -5.93
C GLY A 15 16.97 7.94 -5.89
N ALA A 16 17.92 8.84 -6.15
CA ALA A 16 17.67 10.28 -6.19
C ALA A 16 16.68 10.66 -7.29
N VAL A 17 16.85 10.14 -8.50
CA VAL A 17 15.90 10.33 -9.61
C VAL A 17 14.51 9.80 -9.26
N GLY A 18 14.44 8.61 -8.65
CA GLY A 18 13.18 8.03 -8.18
C GLY A 18 12.46 8.92 -7.15
N LEU A 19 13.19 9.49 -6.19
CA LEU A 19 12.64 10.43 -5.20
C LEU A 19 12.12 11.72 -5.85
N VAL A 20 12.84 12.29 -6.81
CA VAL A 20 12.41 13.49 -7.55
C VAL A 20 11.14 13.20 -8.34
N CYS A 21 11.07 12.07 -9.07
CA CYS A 21 9.89 11.65 -9.81
C CYS A 21 8.68 11.45 -8.87
N LEU A 22 8.90 10.86 -7.70
CA LEU A 22 7.86 10.66 -6.71
C LEU A 22 7.37 12.00 -6.13
N ALA A 23 8.27 12.92 -5.81
CA ALA A 23 7.92 14.26 -5.32
C ALA A 23 7.11 15.04 -6.35
N LEU A 24 7.53 15.05 -7.63
CA LEU A 24 6.81 15.69 -8.72
C LEU A 24 5.43 15.05 -8.95
N GLY A 25 5.34 13.72 -8.88
CA GLY A 25 4.09 12.99 -8.99
C GLY A 25 3.10 13.33 -7.86
N LEU A 26 3.58 13.40 -6.61
CA LEU A 26 2.77 13.79 -5.46
C LEU A 26 2.32 15.25 -5.56
N HIS A 27 3.20 16.16 -5.98
CA HIS A 27 2.86 17.57 -6.22
C HIS A 27 1.80 17.73 -7.31
N SER A 28 1.97 17.05 -8.45
CA SER A 28 0.99 17.03 -9.53
C SER A 28 -0.37 16.48 -9.09
N LEU A 29 -0.36 15.42 -8.28
CA LEU A 29 -1.57 14.83 -7.72
C LEU A 29 -2.27 15.79 -6.74
N SER A 30 -1.51 16.48 -5.88
CA SER A 30 -2.04 17.51 -4.98
C SER A 30 -2.75 18.62 -5.77
N HIS A 31 -2.08 19.17 -6.77
CA HIS A 31 -2.65 20.20 -7.65
C HIS A 31 -3.90 19.72 -8.41
N TYR A 32 -3.90 18.46 -8.87
CA TYR A 32 -5.09 17.87 -9.50
C TYR A 32 -6.27 17.75 -8.54
N ILE A 33 -6.04 17.33 -7.30
CA ILE A 33 -7.07 17.22 -6.26
C ILE A 33 -7.67 18.61 -5.96
N GLU A 34 -6.83 19.62 -5.87
CA GLU A 34 -7.24 21.02 -5.64
C GLU A 34 -8.15 21.55 -6.74
N THR A 35 -7.73 21.39 -7.99
CA THR A 35 -8.45 21.92 -9.15
C THR A 35 -9.70 21.14 -9.52
N HIS A 36 -9.74 19.84 -9.21
CA HIS A 36 -10.79 18.90 -9.64
C HIS A 36 -11.33 18.02 -8.51
N ALA A 37 -11.64 18.57 -7.35
CA ALA A 37 -12.03 17.82 -6.14
C ALA A 37 -13.10 16.74 -6.39
N VAL A 38 -14.15 17.04 -7.17
CA VAL A 38 -15.22 16.08 -7.47
C VAL A 38 -14.72 14.91 -8.32
N ARG A 39 -13.91 15.20 -9.35
CA ARG A 39 -13.32 14.15 -10.20
C ARG A 39 -12.30 13.31 -9.43
N ALA A 40 -11.49 13.96 -8.61
CA ALA A 40 -10.53 13.29 -7.74
C ALA A 40 -11.23 12.34 -6.76
N ARG A 41 -12.36 12.75 -6.16
CA ARG A 41 -13.17 11.86 -5.31
C ARG A 41 -13.65 10.61 -6.06
N VAL A 42 -14.20 10.77 -7.26
CA VAL A 42 -14.65 9.65 -8.09
C VAL A 42 -13.47 8.74 -8.46
N LEU A 43 -12.33 9.32 -8.81
CA LEU A 43 -11.11 8.56 -9.10
C LEU A 43 -10.64 7.76 -7.88
N GLY A 44 -10.62 8.38 -6.70
CA GLY A 44 -10.27 7.73 -5.45
C GLY A 44 -11.20 6.55 -5.10
N LEU A 45 -12.50 6.71 -5.30
CA LEU A 45 -13.47 5.62 -5.10
C LEU A 45 -13.27 4.47 -6.09
N ARG A 46 -13.01 4.77 -7.37
CA ARG A 46 -12.70 3.75 -8.39
C ARG A 46 -11.39 3.01 -8.09
N ALA A 47 -10.36 3.74 -7.71
CA ALA A 47 -9.07 3.16 -7.32
C ALA A 47 -9.23 2.24 -6.10
N LEU A 48 -10.06 2.62 -5.13
CA LEU A 48 -10.35 1.83 -3.94
C LEU A 48 -11.07 0.52 -4.29
N VAL A 49 -12.11 0.58 -5.14
CA VAL A 49 -12.82 -0.62 -5.63
C VAL A 49 -11.85 -1.52 -6.41
N PHE A 50 -11.04 -0.94 -7.29
CA PHE A 50 -10.01 -1.68 -8.04
C PHE A 50 -9.03 -2.38 -7.10
N THR A 51 -8.50 -1.68 -6.08
CA THR A 51 -7.59 -2.27 -5.08
C THR A 51 -8.25 -3.41 -4.31
N ALA A 52 -9.52 -3.26 -3.90
CA ALA A 52 -10.27 -4.34 -3.25
C ALA A 52 -10.44 -5.57 -4.14
N ILE A 53 -10.78 -5.37 -5.41
CA ILE A 53 -10.89 -6.45 -6.40
C ILE A 53 -9.55 -7.16 -6.58
N VAL A 54 -8.46 -6.42 -6.74
CA VAL A 54 -7.11 -6.99 -6.87
C VAL A 54 -6.74 -7.80 -5.64
N GLN A 55 -7.03 -7.32 -4.42
CA GLN A 55 -6.77 -8.07 -3.19
C GLN A 55 -7.53 -9.41 -3.16
N VAL A 56 -8.81 -9.41 -3.55
CA VAL A 56 -9.61 -10.64 -3.62
C VAL A 56 -9.06 -11.59 -4.69
N LEU A 57 -8.71 -11.07 -5.88
CA LEU A 57 -8.17 -11.88 -6.96
C LEU A 57 -6.83 -12.54 -6.58
N VAL A 58 -5.94 -11.80 -5.91
CA VAL A 58 -4.64 -12.34 -5.46
C VAL A 58 -4.83 -13.46 -4.44
N VAL A 59 -5.83 -13.36 -3.56
CA VAL A 59 -6.15 -14.43 -2.61
C VAL A 59 -6.73 -15.66 -3.31
N VAL A 60 -7.64 -15.45 -4.28
CA VAL A 60 -8.38 -16.57 -4.92
C VAL A 60 -7.56 -17.25 -6.03
N VAL A 61 -6.78 -16.47 -6.82
CA VAL A 61 -6.07 -16.98 -7.99
C VAL A 61 -4.63 -17.37 -7.63
N ASP A 62 -4.00 -16.62 -6.74
CA ASP A 62 -2.59 -16.79 -6.40
C ASP A 62 -2.35 -17.52 -5.07
N ASP A 63 -3.42 -17.99 -4.40
CA ASP A 63 -3.36 -18.70 -3.13
C ASP A 63 -2.57 -17.94 -2.04
N VAL A 64 -2.55 -16.61 -2.11
CA VAL A 64 -1.91 -15.77 -1.10
C VAL A 64 -2.74 -15.83 0.17
N PRO A 65 -2.14 -16.06 1.35
CA PRO A 65 -2.89 -16.16 2.60
C PRO A 65 -3.67 -14.87 2.87
N LEU A 66 -4.96 -14.99 3.14
CA LEU A 66 -5.84 -13.86 3.42
C LEU A 66 -5.43 -13.10 4.68
N SER A 67 -4.88 -13.80 5.68
CA SER A 67 -4.59 -13.25 7.01
C SER A 67 -3.74 -11.97 7.00
N PRO A 68 -2.63 -11.84 6.22
CA PRO A 68 -1.85 -10.61 6.17
C PRO A 68 -2.57 -9.46 5.46
N LEU A 69 -3.57 -9.75 4.62
CA LEU A 69 -4.33 -8.74 3.89
C LEU A 69 -5.56 -8.24 4.65
N LEU A 70 -6.00 -8.92 5.72
CA LEU A 70 -7.15 -8.48 6.52
C LEU A 70 -7.05 -7.05 7.03
N PRO A 71 -5.91 -6.58 7.58
CA PRO A 71 -5.81 -5.19 8.02
C PRO A 71 -5.96 -4.19 6.88
N SER A 72 -5.42 -4.51 5.67
CA SER A 72 -5.58 -3.62 4.51
C SER A 72 -7.01 -3.62 3.97
N LEU A 73 -7.72 -4.76 4.01
CA LEU A 73 -9.15 -4.81 3.68
C LEU A 73 -10.00 -3.99 4.68
N ALA A 74 -9.69 -4.06 5.97
CA ALA A 74 -10.32 -3.21 6.97
C ALA A 74 -10.03 -1.71 6.70
N ALA A 75 -8.79 -1.39 6.31
CA ALA A 75 -8.44 -0.03 5.89
C ALA A 75 -9.25 0.43 4.69
N VAL A 76 -9.50 -0.43 3.69
CA VAL A 76 -10.35 -0.12 2.52
C VAL A 76 -11.74 0.37 2.95
N LEU A 77 -12.37 -0.28 3.93
CA LEU A 77 -13.69 0.13 4.45
C LEU A 77 -13.65 1.52 5.10
N LEU A 78 -12.61 1.80 5.90
CA LEU A 78 -12.42 3.11 6.53
C LEU A 78 -12.13 4.19 5.47
N HIS A 79 -11.34 3.85 4.46
CA HIS A 79 -11.05 4.75 3.34
C HIS A 79 -12.30 5.04 2.51
N TYR A 80 -13.13 4.02 2.24
CA TYR A 80 -14.40 4.21 1.56
C TYR A 80 -15.30 5.19 2.31
N ARG A 81 -15.49 4.99 3.61
CA ARG A 81 -16.29 5.91 4.44
C ARG A 81 -15.77 7.35 4.40
N ALA A 82 -14.45 7.52 4.41
CA ALA A 82 -13.85 8.84 4.41
C ALA A 82 -13.95 9.54 3.05
N ILE A 83 -13.71 8.83 1.92
CA ILE A 83 -13.77 9.41 0.57
C ILE A 83 -15.24 9.62 0.13
N SER A 84 -16.18 8.80 0.62
CA SER A 84 -17.60 8.91 0.28
C SER A 84 -18.28 10.15 0.84
N ARG A 85 -17.72 10.79 1.87
CA ARG A 85 -18.24 12.04 2.43
C ARG A 85 -18.24 13.14 1.36
N SER A 86 -19.36 13.89 1.26
CA SER A 86 -19.53 14.93 0.23
C SER A 86 -18.50 16.05 0.31
N GLU A 87 -18.01 16.32 1.50
CA GLU A 87 -17.06 17.40 1.81
C GLU A 87 -15.58 17.01 1.58
N TRP A 88 -15.30 15.78 1.10
CA TRP A 88 -13.93 15.39 0.79
C TRP A 88 -13.37 16.24 -0.37
N PRO A 89 -12.10 16.71 -0.32
CA PRO A 89 -11.05 16.50 0.70
C PRO A 89 -11.15 17.42 1.94
N PHE A 90 -11.97 18.45 1.94
CA PHE A 90 -11.99 19.55 2.91
C PHE A 90 -12.58 19.16 4.28
N ALA A 91 -13.43 18.15 4.34
CA ALA A 91 -13.96 17.62 5.62
C ALA A 91 -12.85 17.19 6.60
N ALA A 92 -11.65 16.91 6.09
CA ALA A 92 -10.52 16.53 6.92
C ALA A 92 -10.01 17.68 7.79
N THR A 93 -10.19 18.93 7.37
CA THR A 93 -9.77 20.13 8.13
C THR A 93 -10.78 20.50 9.21
N SER A 94 -12.08 20.36 8.95
CA SER A 94 -13.14 20.64 9.93
C SER A 94 -13.19 19.60 11.06
N SER A 95 -12.82 18.35 10.78
CA SER A 95 -12.77 17.27 11.80
C SER A 95 -11.40 17.16 12.50
N ALA A 96 -10.38 17.88 12.05
CA ALA A 96 -9.04 17.82 12.65
C ALA A 96 -9.01 18.30 14.12
N GLY A 97 -9.98 19.11 14.53
CA GLY A 97 -10.17 19.51 15.93
C GLY A 97 -10.81 18.43 16.82
N SER A 98 -11.39 17.37 16.24
CA SER A 98 -11.96 16.26 16.98
C SER A 98 -10.94 15.14 17.18
N ARG A 99 -10.70 14.73 18.43
CA ARG A 99 -9.82 13.60 18.77
C ARG A 99 -10.20 12.31 18.01
N SER A 100 -11.50 12.07 17.79
CA SER A 100 -11.99 10.91 17.06
C SER A 100 -11.59 10.92 15.58
N GLY A 101 -11.62 12.06 14.91
CA GLY A 101 -11.20 12.19 13.51
C GLY A 101 -9.69 12.02 13.32
N ALA A 102 -8.88 12.51 14.27
CA ALA A 102 -7.44 12.30 14.25
C ALA A 102 -7.07 10.82 14.48
N LEU A 103 -7.75 10.14 15.41
CA LEU A 103 -7.55 8.70 15.65
C LEU A 103 -7.97 7.85 14.45
N GLU A 104 -9.14 8.10 13.85
CA GLU A 104 -9.59 7.42 12.64
C GLU A 104 -8.56 7.57 11.51
N ALA A 105 -8.00 8.77 11.36
CA ALA A 105 -6.96 9.02 10.37
C ALA A 105 -5.67 8.26 10.67
N LEU A 106 -5.18 8.30 11.91
CA LEU A 106 -3.97 7.59 12.33
C LEU A 106 -4.13 6.07 12.09
N VAL A 107 -5.26 5.51 12.51
CA VAL A 107 -5.53 4.08 12.35
C VAL A 107 -5.59 3.71 10.88
N SER A 108 -6.36 4.44 10.05
CA SER A 108 -6.58 4.07 8.66
C SER A 108 -5.40 4.39 7.74
N LEU A 109 -4.65 5.48 7.99
CA LEU A 109 -3.54 5.89 7.12
C LEU A 109 -2.21 5.25 7.50
N LEU A 110 -2.02 4.89 8.76
CA LEU A 110 -0.73 4.42 9.25
C LEU A 110 -0.82 3.02 9.88
N LEU A 111 -1.62 2.82 10.93
CA LEU A 111 -1.62 1.56 11.69
C LEU A 111 -2.01 0.35 10.85
N LEU A 112 -3.15 0.40 10.17
CA LEU A 112 -3.64 -0.74 9.39
C LEU A 112 -2.74 -1.07 8.19
N PRO A 113 -2.28 -0.11 7.36
CA PRO A 113 -1.32 -0.41 6.30
C PRO A 113 0.01 -0.93 6.84
N LEU A 114 0.52 -0.37 7.95
CA LEU A 114 1.78 -0.82 8.54
C LEU A 114 1.67 -2.25 9.10
N THR A 115 0.57 -2.58 9.78
CA THR A 115 0.34 -3.95 10.29
C THR A 115 0.23 -4.95 9.14
N SER A 116 -0.49 -4.60 8.07
CA SER A 116 -0.56 -5.45 6.87
C SER A 116 0.80 -5.60 6.21
N HIS A 117 1.58 -4.51 6.09
CA HIS A 117 2.94 -4.54 5.54
C HIS A 117 3.85 -5.50 6.32
N VAL A 118 3.96 -5.29 7.64
CA VAL A 118 4.82 -6.12 8.50
C VAL A 118 4.38 -7.58 8.49
N TRP A 119 3.08 -7.83 8.53
CA TRP A 119 2.55 -9.20 8.51
C TRP A 119 2.82 -9.89 7.16
N LEU A 120 2.61 -9.20 6.05
CA LEU A 120 2.89 -9.74 4.71
C LEU A 120 4.38 -10.03 4.53
N MET A 121 5.26 -9.13 4.95
CA MET A 121 6.72 -9.34 4.90
C MET A 121 7.14 -10.54 5.76
N ARG A 122 6.56 -10.67 6.97
CA ARG A 122 6.81 -11.82 7.83
C ARG A 122 6.32 -13.13 7.21
N SER A 123 5.11 -13.16 6.65
CA SER A 123 4.57 -14.35 5.99
C SER A 123 5.38 -14.74 4.77
N HIS A 124 5.85 -13.77 3.99
CA HIS A 124 6.76 -14.01 2.86
C HIS A 124 8.10 -14.58 3.32
N ALA A 125 8.70 -14.04 4.38
CA ALA A 125 9.97 -14.55 4.90
C ALA A 125 9.84 -16.03 5.39
N LEU A 126 8.73 -16.37 6.04
CA LEU A 126 8.44 -17.75 6.47
C LEU A 126 8.24 -18.67 5.26
N SER A 127 7.47 -18.24 4.27
CA SER A 127 7.26 -18.98 3.02
C SER A 127 8.58 -19.21 2.29
N LEU A 128 9.41 -18.17 2.14
CA LEU A 128 10.72 -18.26 1.49
C LEU A 128 11.63 -19.27 2.22
N HIS A 129 11.63 -19.24 3.55
CA HIS A 129 12.40 -20.22 4.36
C HIS A 129 11.91 -21.64 4.14
N ALA A 130 10.57 -21.87 4.12
CA ALA A 130 9.98 -23.17 3.86
C ALA A 130 10.35 -23.70 2.45
N TRP A 131 10.31 -22.83 1.43
CA TRP A 131 10.71 -23.20 0.07
C TRP A 131 12.19 -23.46 -0.06
N HIS A 132 13.07 -22.72 0.63
CA HIS A 132 14.50 -23.01 0.66
C HIS A 132 14.78 -24.36 1.33
N LYS A 133 14.12 -24.65 2.44
CA LYS A 133 14.22 -25.97 3.11
C LYS A 133 13.77 -27.08 2.18
N HIS A 134 12.60 -26.95 1.56
CA HIS A 134 12.06 -27.94 0.63
C HIS A 134 13.04 -28.23 -0.54
N ARG A 135 13.60 -27.17 -1.14
CA ARG A 135 14.62 -27.30 -2.21
C ARG A 135 15.89 -28.00 -1.70
N TYR A 136 16.34 -27.66 -0.50
CA TYR A 136 17.48 -28.31 0.11
C TYR A 136 17.21 -29.81 0.35
N ASP A 137 16.10 -30.15 0.93
CA ASP A 137 15.70 -31.52 1.26
C ASP A 137 15.51 -32.37 -0.03
N THR A 138 14.97 -31.79 -1.09
CA THR A 138 14.83 -32.47 -2.40
C THR A 138 16.16 -32.75 -3.08
N LEU A 139 17.15 -31.84 -2.94
CA LEU A 139 18.48 -31.99 -3.54
C LEU A 139 19.38 -32.96 -2.75
N HIS A 140 19.21 -33.02 -1.43
CA HIS A 140 20.04 -33.82 -0.51
C HIS A 140 19.28 -35.05 -0.02
N ARG A 141 18.50 -35.69 -0.88
CA ARG A 141 17.80 -36.94 -0.53
C ARG A 141 18.78 -37.99 0.02
N PRO A 142 18.45 -38.65 1.15
CA PRO A 142 19.26 -39.74 1.67
C PRO A 142 19.31 -40.86 0.64
N LYS A 143 20.52 -41.34 0.36
CA LYS A 143 20.71 -42.53 -0.48
C LYS A 143 20.70 -43.78 0.40
N LEU A 144 19.92 -44.77 0.03
CA LEU A 144 19.96 -46.09 0.67
C LEU A 144 21.34 -46.75 0.47
N PRO A 145 21.78 -47.61 1.39
CA PRO A 145 22.94 -48.43 1.22
C PRO A 145 22.80 -49.23 -0.08
N GLY A 146 23.69 -48.96 -1.06
CA GLY A 146 23.62 -49.54 -2.41
C GLY A 146 23.37 -48.53 -3.54
N GLY A 147 23.26 -47.22 -3.22
CA GLY A 147 23.18 -46.13 -4.22
C GLY A 147 21.80 -45.98 -4.86
N ARG A 148 20.80 -46.75 -4.45
CA ARG A 148 19.41 -46.54 -4.86
C ARG A 148 18.78 -45.35 -4.09
N LEU A 149 18.05 -44.52 -4.80
CA LEU A 149 17.18 -43.51 -4.18
C LEU A 149 16.04 -44.21 -3.46
N ASP A 150 15.75 -43.80 -2.23
CA ASP A 150 14.59 -44.27 -1.49
C ASP A 150 13.32 -43.77 -2.18
N TRP A 151 12.59 -44.67 -2.83
CA TRP A 151 11.36 -44.33 -3.55
C TRP A 151 10.18 -44.07 -2.61
N ASP A 152 10.26 -44.55 -1.36
CA ASP A 152 9.24 -44.30 -0.32
C ASP A 152 9.34 -42.90 0.28
N VAL A 153 10.43 -42.16 0.03
CA VAL A 153 10.57 -40.73 0.38
C VAL A 153 9.97 -39.84 -0.70
N ASP A 154 9.04 -40.35 -1.48
CA ASP A 154 8.47 -39.66 -2.64
C ASP A 154 7.58 -38.48 -2.32
N SER A 155 7.35 -38.18 -1.06
CA SER A 155 6.49 -37.04 -0.73
C SER A 155 7.14 -36.08 0.28
N ILE A 156 8.26 -35.46 -0.13
CA ILE A 156 8.54 -34.15 0.48
C ILE A 156 7.48 -33.22 -0.09
N GLU A 157 6.37 -33.14 0.63
CA GLU A 157 5.24 -32.34 0.25
C GLU A 157 5.67 -30.88 0.06
N PRO A 158 5.36 -30.25 -1.08
CA PRO A 158 5.72 -28.86 -1.29
C PRO A 158 5.04 -27.99 -0.23
N PRO A 159 5.68 -26.89 0.21
CA PRO A 159 5.06 -25.97 1.15
C PRO A 159 3.69 -25.53 0.62
N GLY A 160 2.66 -25.55 1.47
CA GLY A 160 1.29 -25.14 1.11
C GLY A 160 1.14 -23.64 0.80
N THR A 161 2.25 -22.91 0.69
CA THR A 161 2.32 -21.48 0.33
C THR A 161 3.02 -21.30 -0.98
N ARG A 162 2.54 -20.35 -1.80
CA ARG A 162 3.16 -20.02 -3.09
C ARG A 162 4.58 -19.44 -2.91
N ASP A 163 5.50 -19.86 -3.77
CA ASP A 163 6.83 -19.24 -3.88
C ASP A 163 6.72 -17.89 -4.63
N MET A 164 6.63 -16.81 -3.89
CA MET A 164 6.54 -15.46 -4.45
C MET A 164 7.92 -14.83 -4.57
N THR A 165 8.17 -14.16 -5.70
CA THR A 165 9.38 -13.36 -5.87
C THR A 165 9.29 -12.06 -5.06
N GLN A 166 10.46 -11.51 -4.67
CA GLN A 166 10.53 -10.22 -3.97
C GLN A 166 9.80 -9.10 -4.72
N LEU A 167 9.87 -9.10 -6.07
CA LEU A 167 9.20 -8.12 -6.90
C LEU A 167 7.67 -8.21 -6.78
N GLN A 168 7.11 -9.43 -6.76
CA GLN A 168 5.67 -9.66 -6.59
C GLN A 168 5.18 -9.15 -5.24
N VAL A 169 5.95 -9.39 -4.17
CA VAL A 169 5.61 -8.90 -2.83
C VAL A 169 5.67 -7.36 -2.78
N CYS A 170 6.70 -6.76 -3.37
CA CYS A 170 6.80 -5.29 -3.47
C CYS A 170 5.62 -4.70 -4.26
N ALA A 171 5.26 -5.30 -5.39
CA ALA A 171 4.11 -4.86 -6.19
C ALA A 171 2.79 -4.95 -5.39
N LEU A 172 2.59 -6.06 -4.67
CA LEU A 172 1.43 -6.26 -3.81
C LEU A 172 1.37 -5.20 -2.70
N LEU A 173 2.48 -4.91 -2.04
CA LEU A 173 2.57 -3.87 -1.02
C LEU A 173 2.23 -2.49 -1.57
N VAL A 174 2.81 -2.10 -2.70
CA VAL A 174 2.59 -0.77 -3.31
C VAL A 174 1.14 -0.63 -3.74
N VAL A 175 0.60 -1.61 -4.48
CA VAL A 175 -0.76 -1.51 -5.07
C VAL A 175 -1.84 -1.76 -4.03
N CYS A 176 -1.72 -2.82 -3.22
CA CYS A 176 -2.81 -3.25 -2.35
C CYS A 176 -2.78 -2.62 -0.95
N VAL A 177 -1.59 -2.25 -0.46
CA VAL A 177 -1.47 -1.75 0.93
C VAL A 177 -1.30 -0.24 0.97
N TRP A 178 -0.42 0.34 0.14
CA TRP A 178 -0.02 1.75 0.28
C TRP A 178 -0.70 2.72 -0.69
N SER A 179 -1.25 2.28 -1.84
CA SER A 179 -1.80 3.17 -2.86
C SER A 179 -2.90 4.10 -2.32
N ILE A 180 -3.88 3.56 -1.61
CA ILE A 180 -5.02 4.33 -1.08
C ILE A 180 -4.65 5.20 0.13
N PRO A 181 -3.88 4.72 1.14
CA PRO A 181 -3.37 5.57 2.20
C PRO A 181 -2.61 6.79 1.69
N VAL A 182 -1.70 6.59 0.71
CA VAL A 182 -0.93 7.69 0.10
C VAL A 182 -1.87 8.67 -0.61
N TYR A 183 -2.82 8.18 -1.42
CA TYR A 183 -3.80 9.03 -2.08
C TYR A 183 -4.59 9.90 -1.09
N ARG A 184 -5.07 9.30 0.02
CA ARG A 184 -5.77 10.06 1.07
C ARG A 184 -4.87 11.04 1.82
N LEU A 185 -3.61 10.66 2.06
CA LEU A 185 -2.64 11.56 2.70
C LEU A 185 -2.41 12.81 1.85
N VAL A 186 -2.20 12.64 0.53
CA VAL A 186 -2.05 13.77 -0.40
C VAL A 186 -3.28 14.66 -0.41
N GLY A 187 -4.49 14.06 -0.43
CA GLY A 187 -5.74 14.83 -0.33
C GLY A 187 -5.85 15.64 0.96
N ARG A 188 -5.34 15.14 2.09
CA ARG A 188 -5.31 15.88 3.36
C ARG A 188 -4.28 17.01 3.36
N ILE A 189 -3.12 16.79 2.77
CA ILE A 189 -2.08 17.83 2.63
C ILE A 189 -2.61 18.96 1.74
N ALA A 190 -3.17 18.64 0.57
CA ALA A 190 -3.82 19.60 -0.31
C ALA A 190 -4.88 20.43 0.41
N ALA A 191 -5.77 19.78 1.17
CA ALA A 191 -6.81 20.46 1.94
C ALA A 191 -6.25 21.36 3.04
N ALA A 192 -5.13 20.98 3.69
CA ALA A 192 -4.50 21.77 4.74
C ALA A 192 -3.84 23.03 4.18
N GLU A 193 -3.17 22.92 3.03
CA GLU A 193 -2.57 24.08 2.34
C GLU A 193 -3.63 25.11 1.93
N TRP A 194 -4.74 24.65 1.37
CA TRP A 194 -5.85 25.52 0.95
C TRP A 194 -6.66 26.09 2.13
N GLY A 195 -6.88 25.30 3.16
CA GLY A 195 -7.58 25.76 4.36
C GLY A 195 -6.81 26.82 5.13
N GLY A 196 -5.47 26.79 5.08
CA GLY A 196 -4.60 27.81 5.65
C GLY A 196 -4.53 29.10 4.84
N ALA A 197 -4.50 28.98 3.49
CA ALA A 197 -4.41 30.15 2.61
C ALA A 197 -5.72 30.91 2.44
N GLY A 198 -6.88 30.22 2.54
CA GLY A 198 -8.21 30.83 2.39
C GLY A 198 -8.74 31.54 3.63
N GLY A 199 -8.22 31.24 4.82
CA GLY A 199 -8.66 31.84 6.07
C GLY A 199 -8.25 33.30 6.28
N GLY A 200 -7.35 33.83 5.44
CA GLY A 200 -6.86 35.20 5.55
C GLY A 200 -7.49 36.24 4.60
N LEU A 201 -8.23 35.82 3.57
CA LEU A 201 -8.67 36.75 2.52
C LEU A 201 -10.19 36.83 2.29
N THR A 202 -11.02 36.05 2.95
CA THR A 202 -12.48 36.17 2.85
C THR A 202 -13.14 36.43 4.20
N GLY A 203 -12.78 37.56 4.81
CA GLY A 203 -13.64 38.28 5.76
C GLY A 203 -14.83 38.96 5.06
N GLY A 204 -15.24 38.51 3.89
CA GLY A 204 -16.43 38.94 3.16
C GLY A 204 -17.64 38.17 3.66
N ALA A 205 -18.47 38.81 4.53
CA ALA A 205 -19.76 38.33 4.91
C ALA A 205 -20.58 37.90 3.68
N PRO A 206 -21.36 36.79 3.73
CA PRO A 206 -22.24 36.40 2.66
C PRO A 206 -23.25 37.52 2.38
N VAL A 207 -23.16 38.17 1.22
CA VAL A 207 -24.18 39.08 0.72
C VAL A 207 -25.49 38.28 0.62
N ARG A 208 -26.39 38.47 1.55
CA ARG A 208 -27.79 38.03 1.46
C ARG A 208 -28.41 38.72 0.24
N PRO A 209 -28.91 38.01 -0.77
CA PRO A 209 -29.75 38.63 -1.80
C PRO A 209 -31.00 39.14 -1.11
N SER A 210 -31.22 40.48 -1.12
CA SER A 210 -32.49 41.12 -0.76
C SER A 210 -33.54 40.65 -1.74
N ARG A 211 -34.63 40.10 -1.23
CA ARG A 211 -35.89 39.90 -1.94
C ARG A 211 -36.54 41.22 -2.28
#